data_3e8a1eaf6d1da0fe27dd581696a3e642
#
_entry.id   3e8a1eaf6d1da0fe27dd581696a3e642
#
_cell.length_a   1.000
_cell.length_b   1.000
_cell.length_c   1.000
_cell.angle_alpha   90.00
_cell.angle_beta   90.00
_cell.angle_gamma   90.00
#
_symmetry.space_group_name_H-M   'P 1'
#
loop_
_entity.id
_entity.type
_entity.pdbx_description
1 polymer ?
#
loop_
_entity_poly.entity_id
_entity_poly.type
_entity_poly.pdbx_seq_one_letter_code
_entity_poly.pdbx_strand_id
1 'polypeptide(L)'
;EGTVYDIIFQNEDNGYTVCEVDTGGELVTLVGTMPYLLAGEHLKANGEWTNHPSFGRQLKVTYFEKSLPANGEAIYHYLASGAIKGVGPVTAQRIVDKFGEDTFDVLENNPLWLAEIKGITRKTAENIGAAFAAQFGVRNVMMFLGSYFGAAVSVRIYKKYKSAAIDIVKAN
;
A
#
# COMPACT_ATOMS: atom_id res chain seq x y z
N GLU A 1 -9.40 4.84 12.52
CA GLU A 1 -7.96 4.61 12.33
C GLU A 1 -7.62 3.14 12.57
N GLY A 2 -6.79 2.56 11.73
CA GLY A 2 -6.38 1.16 11.87
C GLY A 2 -5.42 0.70 10.79
N THR A 3 -5.24 -0.61 10.73
CA THR A 3 -4.39 -1.27 9.73
C THR A 3 -5.26 -1.94 8.68
N VAL A 4 -4.96 -1.75 7.42
CA VAL A 4 -5.69 -2.41 6.33
C VAL A 4 -5.46 -3.91 6.43
N TYR A 5 -6.53 -4.65 6.67
CA TYR A 5 -6.49 -6.10 6.83
C TYR A 5 -6.56 -6.80 5.49
N ASP A 6 -7.51 -6.40 4.64
CA ASP A 6 -7.70 -7.02 3.32
C ASP A 6 -8.34 -6.04 2.35
N ILE A 7 -7.94 -6.14 1.08
CA ILE A 7 -8.56 -5.41 -0.02
C ILE A 7 -9.55 -6.36 -0.70
N ILE A 8 -10.84 -6.13 -0.50
CA ILE A 8 -11.89 -6.97 -1.06
C ILE A 8 -12.08 -6.71 -2.55
N PHE A 9 -12.05 -5.43 -2.93
CA PHE A 9 -12.20 -5.00 -4.32
C PHE A 9 -11.46 -3.69 -4.53
N GLN A 10 -10.83 -3.54 -5.69
CA GLN A 10 -10.20 -2.29 -6.07
C GLN A 10 -10.30 -2.09 -7.58
N ASN A 11 -10.88 -0.97 -7.98
CA ASN A 11 -10.93 -0.58 -9.39
C ASN A 11 -9.69 0.25 -9.72
N GLU A 12 -8.86 -0.27 -10.62
CA GLU A 12 -7.60 0.38 -10.99
C GLU A 12 -7.82 1.64 -11.84
N ASP A 13 -8.97 1.78 -12.47
CA ASP A 13 -9.25 2.91 -13.35
C ASP A 13 -9.65 4.17 -12.60
N ASN A 14 -10.38 4.04 -11.50
CA ASN A 14 -10.87 5.19 -10.72
C ASN A 14 -10.43 5.18 -9.26
N GLY A 15 -9.79 4.10 -8.80
CA GLY A 15 -9.32 3.99 -7.42
C GLY A 15 -10.41 3.60 -6.41
N TYR A 16 -11.63 3.30 -6.87
CA TYR A 16 -12.68 2.86 -5.95
C TYR A 16 -12.27 1.56 -5.26
N THR A 17 -12.34 1.57 -3.94
CA THR A 17 -11.82 0.47 -3.11
C THR A 17 -12.86 0.06 -2.08
N VAL A 18 -12.98 -1.24 -1.88
CA VAL A 18 -13.68 -1.85 -0.75
C VAL A 18 -12.65 -2.63 0.05
N CYS A 19 -12.49 -2.30 1.32
CA CYS A 19 -11.49 -2.94 2.16
C CYS A 19 -12.00 -3.16 3.58
N GLU A 20 -11.31 -4.05 4.28
CA GLU A 20 -11.50 -4.25 5.71
C GLU A 20 -10.30 -3.66 6.46
N VAL A 21 -10.59 -2.96 7.54
CA VAL A 21 -9.57 -2.32 8.40
C VAL A 21 -9.72 -2.85 9.82
N ASP A 22 -8.61 -3.31 10.37
CA ASP A 22 -8.53 -3.72 11.77
C ASP A 22 -8.26 -2.49 12.63
N THR A 23 -9.23 -2.17 13.49
CA THR A 23 -9.17 -1.01 14.38
C THR A 23 -8.74 -1.35 15.81
N GLY A 24 -8.16 -2.53 16.00
CA GLY A 24 -7.71 -2.99 17.31
C GLY A 24 -8.63 -4.06 17.91
N GLY A 25 -9.06 -4.99 17.09
CA GLY A 25 -9.92 -6.12 17.49
C GLY A 25 -11.28 -6.16 16.81
N GLU A 26 -11.57 -5.15 15.99
CA GLU A 26 -12.79 -5.11 15.20
C GLU A 26 -12.43 -4.83 13.73
N LEU A 27 -13.03 -5.59 12.83
CA LEU A 27 -12.89 -5.35 11.39
C LEU A 27 -14.02 -4.44 10.93
N VAL A 28 -13.66 -3.33 10.31
CA VAL A 28 -14.59 -2.34 9.78
C VAL A 28 -14.45 -2.31 8.26
N THR A 29 -15.59 -2.39 7.56
CA THR A 29 -15.59 -2.29 6.10
C THR A 29 -15.63 -0.82 5.69
N LEU A 30 -14.67 -0.42 4.84
CA LEU A 30 -14.59 0.92 4.27
C LEU A 30 -14.81 0.86 2.77
N VAL A 31 -15.54 1.83 2.24
CA VAL A 31 -15.77 1.98 0.80
C VAL A 31 -15.50 3.42 0.38
N GLY A 32 -14.83 3.60 -0.74
CA GLY A 32 -14.55 4.93 -1.26
C GLY A 32 -13.38 4.94 -2.23
N THR A 33 -13.03 6.13 -2.70
CA THR A 33 -11.91 6.30 -3.62
C THR A 33 -10.61 6.36 -2.83
N MET A 34 -9.91 5.23 -2.76
CA MET A 34 -8.64 5.08 -2.06
C MET A 34 -7.65 4.35 -2.97
N PRO A 35 -7.10 5.06 -3.98
CA PRO A 35 -6.27 4.42 -4.99
C PRO A 35 -4.96 3.86 -4.42
N TYR A 36 -4.55 2.72 -4.94
CA TYR A 36 -3.29 2.05 -4.57
C TYR A 36 -3.15 1.69 -3.10
N LEU A 37 -4.28 1.59 -2.38
CA LEU A 37 -4.28 1.11 -1.00
C LEU A 37 -3.87 -0.36 -0.97
N LEU A 38 -3.02 -0.72 -0.02
CA LEU A 38 -2.49 -2.07 0.13
C LEU A 38 -2.72 -2.60 1.55
N ALA A 39 -2.87 -3.91 1.65
CA ALA A 39 -2.95 -4.56 2.96
C ALA A 39 -1.69 -4.27 3.78
N GLY A 40 -1.84 -4.13 5.09
CA GLY A 40 -0.75 -3.80 6.00
C GLY A 40 -0.50 -2.30 6.16
N GLU A 41 -0.94 -1.46 5.24
CA GLU A 41 -0.79 -0.01 5.39
C GLU A 41 -1.63 0.51 6.55
N HIS A 42 -1.12 1.55 7.21
CA HIS A 42 -1.86 2.24 8.25
C HIS A 42 -2.79 3.27 7.61
N LEU A 43 -4.05 3.28 8.03
CA LEU A 43 -5.08 4.11 7.43
C LEU A 43 -5.80 4.96 8.48
N LYS A 44 -5.91 6.25 8.22
CA LYS A 44 -6.84 7.15 8.90
C LYS A 44 -7.89 7.58 7.89
N ALA A 45 -9.16 7.40 8.22
CA ALA A 45 -10.24 7.74 7.32
C ALA A 45 -11.37 8.41 8.06
N ASN A 46 -11.99 9.38 7.40
CA ASN A 46 -13.22 10.02 7.85
C ASN A 46 -14.30 9.77 6.82
N GLY A 47 -15.52 9.64 7.27
CA GLY A 47 -16.63 9.41 6.38
C GLY A 47 -17.94 9.29 7.11
N GLU A 48 -18.95 8.77 6.42
CA GLU A 48 -20.30 8.58 6.95
C GLU A 48 -20.63 7.10 7.02
N TRP A 49 -21.27 6.70 8.12
CA TRP A 49 -21.73 5.34 8.28
C TRP A 49 -22.97 5.11 7.41
N THR A 50 -22.93 4.03 6.63
CA THR A 50 -24.04 3.61 5.78
C THR A 50 -24.35 2.14 6.03
N ASN A 51 -25.58 1.71 5.70
CA ASN A 51 -25.97 0.31 5.76
C ASN A 51 -26.21 -0.19 4.34
N HIS A 52 -25.38 -1.14 3.90
CA HIS A 52 -25.60 -1.79 2.62
C HIS A 52 -26.60 -2.94 2.79
N PRO A 53 -27.59 -3.09 1.89
CA PRO A 53 -28.62 -4.12 2.02
C PRO A 53 -28.07 -5.55 2.12
N SER A 54 -26.93 -5.82 1.44
CA SER A 54 -26.32 -7.15 1.41
C SER A 54 -25.10 -7.30 2.30
N PHE A 55 -24.34 -6.20 2.58
CA PHE A 55 -23.03 -6.27 3.26
C PHE A 55 -23.02 -5.63 4.64
N GLY A 56 -24.14 -5.08 5.08
CA GLY A 56 -24.27 -4.50 6.41
C GLY A 56 -23.64 -3.11 6.53
N ARG A 57 -23.16 -2.81 7.73
CA ARG A 57 -22.63 -1.49 8.06
C ARG A 57 -21.29 -1.24 7.41
N GLN A 58 -21.15 -0.10 6.74
CA GLN A 58 -19.94 0.31 6.06
C GLN A 58 -19.65 1.79 6.34
N LEU A 59 -18.37 2.16 6.38
CA LEU A 59 -17.96 3.55 6.39
C LEU A 59 -17.71 4.00 4.94
N LYS A 60 -18.52 4.96 4.50
CA LYS A 60 -18.32 5.61 3.20
C LYS A 60 -17.31 6.73 3.37
N VAL A 61 -16.10 6.50 2.87
CA VAL A 61 -14.95 7.37 3.09
C VAL A 61 -15.06 8.64 2.26
N THR A 62 -14.91 9.79 2.92
CA THR A 62 -14.85 11.11 2.28
C THR A 62 -13.43 11.66 2.24
N TYR A 63 -12.61 11.27 3.21
CA TYR A 63 -11.21 11.68 3.30
C TYR A 63 -10.39 10.56 3.92
N PHE A 64 -9.16 10.38 3.44
CA PHE A 64 -8.25 9.40 4.02
C PHE A 64 -6.81 9.86 3.95
N GLU A 65 -6.01 9.32 4.87
CA GLU A 65 -4.56 9.39 4.87
C GLU A 65 -4.01 8.00 5.11
N LYS A 66 -3.02 7.60 4.34
CA LYS A 66 -2.35 6.32 4.54
C LYS A 66 -0.87 6.51 4.78
N SER A 67 -0.28 5.60 5.55
CA SER A 67 1.14 5.56 5.82
C SER A 67 1.65 4.11 5.77
N LEU A 68 2.96 3.96 5.72
CA LEU A 68 3.58 2.65 5.66
C LEU A 68 3.28 1.83 6.93
N PRO A 69 3.27 0.49 6.82
CA PRO A 69 3.16 -0.38 7.98
C PRO A 69 4.19 -0.04 9.05
N ALA A 70 3.77 0.02 10.30
CA ALA A 70 4.60 0.51 11.40
C ALA A 70 5.20 -0.60 12.27
N ASN A 71 4.68 -1.82 12.22
CA ASN A 71 5.16 -2.92 13.05
C ASN A 71 5.36 -4.19 12.22
N GLY A 72 6.05 -5.18 12.79
CA GLY A 72 6.40 -6.41 12.08
C GLY A 72 5.22 -7.18 11.49
N GLU A 73 4.12 -7.25 12.21
CA GLU A 73 2.91 -7.94 11.72
C GLU A 73 2.31 -7.22 10.50
N ALA A 74 2.19 -5.91 10.57
CA ALA A 74 1.67 -5.11 9.46
C ALA A 74 2.61 -5.15 8.25
N ILE A 75 3.92 -5.12 8.47
CA ILE A 75 4.93 -5.26 7.41
C ILE A 75 4.81 -6.64 6.74
N TYR A 76 4.62 -7.69 7.53
CA TYR A 76 4.39 -9.04 6.99
C TYR A 76 3.15 -9.05 6.09
N HIS A 77 2.02 -8.52 6.55
CA HIS A 77 0.79 -8.48 5.76
C HIS A 77 0.99 -7.70 4.45
N TYR A 78 1.70 -6.58 4.51
CA TYR A 78 2.02 -5.80 3.33
C TYR A 78 2.81 -6.61 2.31
N LEU A 79 3.88 -7.26 2.74
CA LEU A 79 4.73 -8.06 1.85
C LEU A 79 4.03 -9.32 1.36
N ALA A 80 3.27 -9.98 2.22
CA ALA A 80 2.56 -11.23 1.88
C ALA A 80 1.38 -11.00 0.94
N SER A 81 0.85 -9.79 0.85
CA SER A 81 -0.29 -9.46 -0.01
C SER A 81 0.02 -9.41 -1.50
N GLY A 82 1.30 -9.54 -1.88
CA GLY A 82 1.73 -9.41 -3.27
C GLY A 82 2.07 -7.99 -3.68
N ALA A 83 2.21 -7.06 -2.72
CA ALA A 83 2.59 -5.68 -2.99
C ALA A 83 3.93 -5.58 -3.72
N ILE A 84 4.86 -6.47 -3.38
CA ILE A 84 6.20 -6.52 -3.97
C ILE A 84 6.34 -7.81 -4.78
N LYS A 85 6.56 -7.65 -6.08
CA LYS A 85 6.75 -8.80 -6.97
C LYS A 85 7.96 -9.64 -6.54
N GLY A 86 7.76 -10.93 -6.45
CA GLY A 86 8.80 -11.88 -6.04
C GLY A 86 8.76 -12.22 -4.55
N VAL A 87 7.90 -11.58 -3.77
CA VAL A 87 7.74 -11.88 -2.34
C VAL A 87 6.37 -12.49 -2.10
N GLY A 88 6.36 -13.77 -1.74
CA GLY A 88 5.16 -14.46 -1.26
C GLY A 88 5.13 -14.54 0.26
N PRO A 89 4.11 -15.22 0.84
CA PRO A 89 3.96 -15.29 2.30
C PRO A 89 5.15 -15.90 3.02
N VAL A 90 5.75 -16.97 2.49
CA VAL A 90 6.91 -17.62 3.12
C VAL A 90 8.13 -16.70 3.10
N THR A 91 8.40 -16.07 1.97
CA THR A 91 9.53 -15.13 1.84
C THR A 91 9.29 -13.91 2.72
N ALA A 92 8.07 -13.37 2.75
CA ALA A 92 7.70 -12.26 3.62
C ALA A 92 7.97 -12.57 5.08
N GLN A 93 7.59 -13.76 5.55
CA GLN A 93 7.84 -14.16 6.93
C GLN A 93 9.33 -14.23 7.24
N ARG A 94 10.12 -14.79 6.33
CA ARG A 94 11.58 -14.88 6.51
C ARG A 94 12.25 -13.52 6.58
N ILE A 95 11.79 -12.58 5.74
CA ILE A 95 12.33 -11.22 5.73
C ILE A 95 12.00 -10.51 7.04
N VAL A 96 10.76 -10.57 7.49
CA VAL A 96 10.32 -9.91 8.72
C VAL A 96 10.95 -10.55 9.95
N ASP A 97 11.10 -11.88 9.97
CA ASP A 97 11.77 -12.59 11.07
C ASP A 97 13.23 -12.13 11.25
N LYS A 98 13.90 -11.83 10.14
CA LYS A 98 15.30 -11.39 10.17
C LYS A 98 15.46 -9.90 10.46
N PHE A 99 14.66 -9.05 9.82
CA PHE A 99 14.85 -7.60 9.85
C PHE A 99 13.81 -6.85 10.69
N GLY A 100 12.66 -7.48 10.98
CA GLY A 100 11.63 -6.86 11.81
C GLY A 100 11.17 -5.52 11.28
N GLU A 101 11.16 -4.53 12.14
CA GLU A 101 10.75 -3.15 11.79
C GLU A 101 11.72 -2.44 10.87
N ASP A 102 12.93 -2.94 10.71
CA ASP A 102 13.96 -2.39 9.80
C ASP A 102 13.77 -2.86 8.35
N THR A 103 12.77 -3.71 8.09
CA THR A 103 12.57 -4.33 6.77
C THR A 103 12.53 -3.32 5.64
N PHE A 104 11.77 -2.24 5.76
CA PHE A 104 11.66 -1.25 4.69
C PHE A 104 12.96 -0.49 4.47
N ASP A 105 13.72 -0.20 5.53
CA ASP A 105 15.02 0.42 5.40
C ASP A 105 15.99 -0.49 4.64
N VAL A 106 15.98 -1.78 4.95
CA VAL A 106 16.79 -2.78 4.24
C VAL A 106 16.40 -2.86 2.76
N LEU A 107 15.09 -2.92 2.46
CA LEU A 107 14.60 -3.00 1.08
C LEU A 107 14.98 -1.75 0.27
N GLU A 108 14.95 -0.59 0.89
CA GLU A 108 15.26 0.68 0.23
C GLU A 108 16.78 0.88 0.05
N ASN A 109 17.56 0.69 1.10
CA ASN A 109 18.97 1.08 1.13
C ASN A 109 19.96 -0.06 0.99
N ASN A 110 19.60 -1.27 1.40
CA ASN A 110 20.50 -2.43 1.42
C ASN A 110 19.80 -3.71 0.97
N PRO A 111 19.17 -3.73 -0.22
CA PRO A 111 18.39 -4.91 -0.64
C PRO A 111 19.23 -6.18 -0.78
N LEU A 112 20.53 -6.07 -1.01
CA LEU A 112 21.43 -7.23 -1.11
C LEU A 112 21.56 -8.00 0.21
N TRP A 113 21.24 -7.39 1.35
CA TRP A 113 21.22 -8.09 2.63
C TRP A 113 20.17 -9.21 2.66
N LEU A 114 19.16 -9.14 1.80
CA LEU A 114 18.18 -10.21 1.67
C LEU A 114 18.82 -11.54 1.23
N ALA A 115 19.94 -11.49 0.54
CA ALA A 115 20.65 -12.70 0.09
C ALA A 115 21.24 -13.52 1.24
N GLU A 116 21.32 -12.97 2.44
CA GLU A 116 21.69 -13.71 3.64
C GLU A 116 20.58 -14.67 4.10
N ILE A 117 19.35 -14.46 3.62
CA ILE A 117 18.22 -15.31 3.94
C ILE A 117 18.26 -16.55 3.06
N LYS A 118 18.09 -17.72 3.68
CA LYS A 118 18.03 -18.98 2.95
C LYS A 118 16.91 -18.96 1.91
N GLY A 119 17.25 -19.30 0.67
CA GLY A 119 16.31 -19.33 -0.44
C GLY A 119 16.25 -18.05 -1.25
N ILE A 120 16.94 -16.99 -0.84
CA ILE A 120 17.02 -15.73 -1.58
C ILE A 120 18.44 -15.61 -2.17
N THR A 121 18.53 -15.64 -3.50
CA THR A 121 19.79 -15.42 -4.19
C THR A 121 20.06 -13.92 -4.32
N ARG A 122 21.30 -13.56 -4.67
CA ARG A 122 21.66 -12.17 -4.92
C ARG A 122 20.78 -11.54 -6.00
N LYS A 123 20.51 -12.27 -7.08
CA LYS A 123 19.66 -11.78 -8.16
C LYS A 123 18.22 -11.58 -7.69
N THR A 124 17.68 -12.49 -6.90
CA THR A 124 16.36 -12.36 -6.31
C THR A 124 16.31 -11.15 -5.39
N ALA A 125 17.34 -10.93 -4.57
CA ALA A 125 17.44 -9.76 -3.70
C ALA A 125 17.44 -8.46 -4.51
N GLU A 126 18.18 -8.38 -5.60
CA GLU A 126 18.20 -7.23 -6.50
C GLU A 126 16.80 -6.98 -7.10
N ASN A 127 16.13 -8.04 -7.54
CA ASN A 127 14.78 -7.94 -8.12
C ASN A 127 13.75 -7.46 -7.10
N ILE A 128 13.82 -7.94 -5.88
CA ILE A 128 12.93 -7.50 -4.79
C ILE A 128 13.17 -6.02 -4.48
N GLY A 129 14.42 -5.60 -4.40
CA GLY A 129 14.79 -4.20 -4.19
C GLY A 129 14.26 -3.29 -5.28
N ALA A 130 14.37 -3.70 -6.54
CA ALA A 130 13.87 -2.95 -7.69
C ALA A 130 12.34 -2.86 -7.67
N ALA A 131 11.65 -3.95 -7.34
CA ALA A 131 10.19 -3.97 -7.22
C ALA A 131 9.71 -3.07 -6.09
N PHE A 132 10.41 -3.07 -4.95
CA PHE A 132 10.11 -2.18 -3.83
C PHE A 132 10.29 -0.70 -4.23
N ALA A 133 11.39 -0.37 -4.91
CA ALA A 133 11.65 0.99 -5.37
C ALA A 133 10.56 1.47 -6.34
N ALA A 134 10.09 0.60 -7.24
CA ALA A 134 9.00 0.92 -8.16
C ALA A 134 7.69 1.20 -7.40
N GLN A 135 7.37 0.37 -6.42
CA GLN A 135 6.16 0.56 -5.60
C GLN A 135 6.24 1.85 -4.79
N PHE A 136 7.40 2.17 -4.24
CA PHE A 136 7.64 3.42 -3.53
C PHE A 136 7.49 4.63 -4.45
N GLY A 137 7.95 4.53 -5.69
CA GLY A 137 7.80 5.57 -6.69
C GLY A 137 6.34 5.89 -6.98
N VAL A 138 5.51 4.87 -7.19
CA VAL A 138 4.05 5.04 -7.38
C VAL A 138 3.44 5.76 -6.18
N ARG A 139 3.76 5.30 -4.97
CA ARG A 139 3.24 5.87 -3.73
C ARG A 139 3.59 7.36 -3.62
N ASN A 140 4.85 7.71 -3.89
CA ASN A 140 5.32 9.10 -3.81
C ASN A 140 4.63 10.00 -4.82
N VAL A 141 4.46 9.53 -6.06
CA VAL A 141 3.75 10.30 -7.09
C VAL A 141 2.29 10.52 -6.69
N MET A 142 1.63 9.48 -6.20
CA MET A 142 0.23 9.57 -5.79
C MET A 142 0.04 10.50 -4.58
N MET A 143 0.97 10.50 -3.62
CA MET A 143 0.93 11.42 -2.50
C MET A 143 1.12 12.87 -2.96
N PHE A 144 2.06 13.11 -3.87
CA PHE A 144 2.28 14.42 -4.45
C PHE A 144 1.03 14.94 -5.17
N LEU A 145 0.45 14.12 -6.05
CA LEU A 145 -0.76 14.51 -6.80
C LEU A 145 -1.95 14.73 -5.86
N GLY A 146 -2.07 13.92 -4.81
CA GLY A 146 -3.14 14.05 -3.83
C GLY A 146 -3.12 15.37 -3.05
N SER A 147 -1.97 16.06 -2.99
CA SER A 147 -1.88 17.38 -2.36
C SER A 147 -2.46 18.50 -3.21
N TYR A 148 -2.66 18.27 -4.52
CA TYR A 148 -3.20 19.26 -5.46
C TYR A 148 -4.58 18.89 -6.01
N PHE A 149 -4.88 17.59 -6.11
CA PHE A 149 -6.06 17.08 -6.81
C PHE A 149 -6.79 16.06 -5.94
N GLY A 150 -8.06 15.81 -6.27
CA GLY A 150 -8.78 14.70 -5.66
C GLY A 150 -8.22 13.34 -6.09
N ALA A 151 -8.58 12.28 -5.35
CA ALA A 151 -8.04 10.95 -5.56
C ALA A 151 -8.29 10.42 -6.99
N ALA A 152 -9.50 10.56 -7.51
CA ALA A 152 -9.83 10.09 -8.85
C ALA A 152 -9.05 10.81 -9.95
N VAL A 153 -8.87 12.13 -9.81
CA VAL A 153 -8.08 12.94 -10.75
C VAL A 153 -6.62 12.54 -10.69
N SER A 154 -6.08 12.31 -9.50
CA SER A 154 -4.70 11.86 -9.30
C SER A 154 -4.42 10.53 -10.02
N VAL A 155 -5.35 9.57 -9.95
CA VAL A 155 -5.24 8.30 -10.67
C VAL A 155 -5.15 8.53 -12.18
N ARG A 156 -6.01 9.37 -12.73
CA ARG A 156 -6.02 9.66 -14.17
C ARG A 156 -4.72 10.33 -14.64
N ILE A 157 -4.21 11.28 -13.86
CA ILE A 157 -2.94 11.94 -14.15
C ILE A 157 -1.79 10.94 -14.12
N TYR A 158 -1.73 10.12 -13.09
CA TYR A 158 -0.68 9.10 -12.97
C TYR A 158 -0.72 8.10 -14.12
N LYS A 159 -1.91 7.63 -14.52
CA LYS A 159 -2.04 6.70 -15.64
C LYS A 159 -1.51 7.27 -16.96
N LYS A 160 -1.70 8.56 -17.17
CA LYS A 160 -1.27 9.23 -18.40
C LYS A 160 0.22 9.58 -18.40
N TYR A 161 0.74 10.10 -17.30
CA TYR A 161 2.08 10.69 -17.25
C TYR A 161 3.09 9.92 -16.39
N LYS A 162 2.63 8.98 -15.58
CA LYS A 162 3.48 8.18 -14.65
C LYS A 162 4.31 9.11 -13.74
N SER A 163 5.58 8.81 -13.54
CA SER A 163 6.45 9.62 -12.69
C SER A 163 6.70 11.04 -13.23
N ALA A 164 6.53 11.25 -14.53
CA ALA A 164 6.65 12.57 -15.12
C ALA A 164 5.54 13.54 -14.66
N ALA A 165 4.47 13.03 -14.04
CA ALA A 165 3.37 13.85 -13.53
C ALA A 165 3.85 14.93 -12.56
N ILE A 166 4.84 14.63 -11.71
CA ILE A 166 5.40 15.60 -10.76
C ILE A 166 6.01 16.80 -11.51
N ASP A 167 6.82 16.53 -12.52
CA ASP A 167 7.48 17.57 -13.30
C ASP A 167 6.48 18.42 -14.07
N ILE A 168 5.45 17.79 -14.64
CA ILE A 168 4.39 18.48 -15.38
C ILE A 168 3.60 19.41 -14.48
N VAL A 169 3.22 18.97 -13.28
CA VAL A 169 2.47 19.80 -12.33
C VAL A 169 3.31 20.96 -11.83
N LYS A 170 4.61 20.73 -11.56
CA LYS A 170 5.52 21.80 -11.11
C LYS A 170 5.79 22.84 -12.19
N ALA A 171 5.73 22.45 -13.47
CA ALA A 171 5.96 23.36 -14.59
C ALA A 171 4.78 24.30 -14.85
N ASN A 172 3.60 23.98 -14.39
CA ASN A 172 2.38 24.74 -14.53
C ASN A 172 1.90 25.24 -13.16
#